data_b8721642be3f6250ee9bd8e4b9f5ee7b
#
_entry.id   b8721642be3f6250ee9bd8e4b9f5ee7b
#
_cell.length_a   1.000
_cell.length_b   1.000
_cell.length_c   1.000
_cell.angle_alpha   90.00
_cell.angle_beta   90.00
_cell.angle_gamma   90.00
#
_symmetry.space_group_name_H-M   'P 1'
#
loop_
_entity.id
_entity.type
_entity.pdbx_description
1 polymer ?
#
loop_
_entity_poly.entity_id
_entity_poly.type
_entity_poly.pdbx_seq_one_letter_code
_entity_poly.pdbx_strand_id
1 'polypeptide(L)'
;MKLLALLLSLLFVSNLYAEMQTSFCNAIDGGTLSVQFDEAKQIVMVNKISQTKVSINEKSMRFWNDKYAYTFNRENGAMMVYLGEEVVGVLECSFKK
;
A
#
# COMPACT_ATOMS: atom_id res chain seq x y z
N MET A 1 28.82 -7.62 -26.61
CA MET A 1 27.54 -8.31 -26.40
C MET A 1 27.27 -8.65 -24.96
N LYS A 2 28.25 -9.17 -24.21
CA LYS A 2 28.09 -9.49 -22.78
C LYS A 2 27.84 -8.24 -21.92
N LEU A 3 28.41 -7.10 -22.30
CA LEU A 3 28.23 -5.83 -21.61
C LEU A 3 26.79 -5.30 -21.72
N LEU A 4 26.13 -5.51 -22.85
CA LEU A 4 24.75 -5.09 -23.05
C LEU A 4 23.78 -5.88 -22.18
N ALA A 5 24.02 -7.17 -22.01
CA ALA A 5 23.19 -8.02 -21.16
C ALA A 5 23.29 -7.59 -19.68
N LEU A 6 24.50 -7.21 -19.23
CA LEU A 6 24.73 -6.73 -17.88
C LEU A 6 24.02 -5.39 -17.62
N LEU A 7 24.05 -4.49 -18.58
CA LEU A 7 23.36 -3.20 -18.48
C LEU A 7 21.84 -3.37 -18.39
N LEU A 8 21.27 -4.28 -19.17
CA LEU A 8 19.85 -4.59 -19.11
C LEU A 8 19.45 -5.16 -17.76
N SER A 9 20.28 -6.02 -17.17
CA SER A 9 20.00 -6.55 -15.84
C SER A 9 19.98 -5.47 -14.76
N LEU A 10 20.89 -4.51 -14.84
CA LEU A 10 20.93 -3.39 -13.90
C LEU A 10 19.70 -2.49 -14.03
N LEU A 11 19.21 -2.26 -15.23
CA LEU A 11 17.99 -1.49 -15.46
C LEU A 11 16.77 -2.18 -14.87
N PHE A 12 16.68 -3.49 -14.97
CA PHE A 12 15.60 -4.25 -14.34
C PHE A 12 15.58 -4.10 -12.83
N VAL A 13 16.74 -4.16 -12.17
CA VAL A 13 16.84 -3.99 -10.73
C VAL A 13 16.39 -2.58 -10.32
N SER A 14 16.77 -1.56 -11.07
CA SER A 14 16.35 -0.18 -10.80
C SER A 14 14.83 -0.02 -10.90
N ASN A 15 14.20 -0.64 -11.88
CA ASN A 15 12.75 -0.57 -12.05
C ASN A 15 11.99 -1.22 -10.90
N LEU A 16 12.53 -2.30 -10.31
CA LEU A 16 11.90 -2.96 -9.17
C LEU A 16 11.80 -2.05 -7.95
N TYR A 17 12.80 -1.20 -7.73
CA TYR A 17 12.77 -0.25 -6.60
C TYR A 17 11.84 0.93 -6.85
N ALA A 18 11.54 1.25 -8.10
CA ALA A 18 10.72 2.41 -8.45
C ALA A 18 9.22 2.13 -8.38
N GLU A 19 8.79 0.89 -8.15
CA GLU A 19 7.38 0.50 -8.23
C GLU A 19 6.59 0.68 -6.94
N MET A 20 7.23 1.03 -5.84
CA MET A 20 6.53 1.23 -4.57
C MET A 20 5.72 2.52 -4.62
N GLN A 21 4.41 2.40 -4.42
CA GLN A 21 3.50 3.53 -4.46
C GLN A 21 3.20 4.03 -3.06
N THR A 22 2.93 5.34 -2.94
CA THR A 22 2.61 5.96 -1.67
C THR A 22 1.25 6.62 -1.74
N SER A 23 0.43 6.38 -0.73
CA SER A 23 -0.86 7.03 -0.54
C SER A 23 -0.87 7.70 0.83
N PHE A 24 -1.45 8.89 0.90
CA PHE A 24 -1.62 9.61 2.16
C PHE A 24 -3.09 9.60 2.54
N CYS A 25 -3.39 9.18 3.77
CA CYS A 25 -4.74 9.01 4.25
C CYS A 25 -5.00 9.95 5.43
N ASN A 26 -6.17 10.59 5.42
CA ASN A 26 -6.59 11.51 6.47
C ASN A 26 -7.82 10.96 7.16
N ALA A 27 -7.76 10.88 8.49
CA ALA A 27 -8.91 10.52 9.30
C ALA A 27 -9.80 11.74 9.53
N ILE A 28 -11.06 11.49 9.83
CA ILE A 28 -12.04 12.55 10.08
C ILE A 28 -11.63 13.41 11.29
N ASP A 29 -10.97 12.80 12.26
CA ASP A 29 -10.49 13.50 13.47
C ASP A 29 -9.18 14.28 13.27
N GLY A 30 -8.63 14.28 12.04
CA GLY A 30 -7.42 15.02 11.71
C GLY A 30 -6.13 14.20 11.74
N GLY A 31 -6.19 12.93 12.10
CA GLY A 31 -5.03 12.05 12.03
C GLY A 31 -4.63 11.74 10.60
N THR A 32 -3.35 11.49 10.36
CA THR A 32 -2.83 11.15 9.03
C THR A 32 -2.04 9.85 9.07
N LEU A 33 -2.15 9.09 7.97
CA LEU A 33 -1.39 7.86 7.77
C LEU A 33 -0.71 7.91 6.40
N SER A 34 0.50 7.38 6.31
CA SER A 34 1.10 7.09 5.01
C SER A 34 1.04 5.60 4.75
N VAL A 35 0.58 5.22 3.57
CA VAL A 35 0.48 3.83 3.14
C VAL A 35 1.38 3.66 1.93
N GLN A 36 2.36 2.79 2.05
CA GLN A 36 3.25 2.43 0.95
C GLN A 36 2.96 0.99 0.55
N PHE A 37 2.88 0.73 -0.74
CA PHE A 37 2.55 -0.61 -1.20
C PHE A 37 3.21 -0.96 -2.51
N ASP A 38 3.45 -2.26 -2.69
CA ASP A 38 3.98 -2.86 -3.91
C ASP A 38 3.04 -3.99 -4.29
N GLU A 39 2.26 -3.79 -5.33
CA GLU A 39 1.26 -4.76 -5.77
C GLU A 39 1.90 -6.05 -6.27
N ALA A 40 2.98 -5.95 -7.02
CA ALA A 40 3.65 -7.13 -7.57
C ALA A 40 4.19 -8.05 -6.47
N LYS A 41 4.70 -7.47 -5.39
CA LYS A 41 5.24 -8.22 -4.26
C LYS A 41 4.25 -8.47 -3.15
N GLN A 42 3.04 -7.89 -3.24
CA GLN A 42 2.02 -7.99 -2.19
C GLN A 42 2.56 -7.52 -0.83
N ILE A 43 3.14 -6.34 -0.81
CA ILE A 43 3.72 -5.73 0.39
C ILE A 43 2.98 -4.43 0.68
N VAL A 44 2.62 -4.22 1.95
CA VAL A 44 2.04 -2.97 2.43
C VAL A 44 2.74 -2.55 3.70
N MET A 45 3.09 -1.26 3.79
CA MET A 45 3.61 -0.64 5.01
C MET A 45 2.74 0.56 5.37
N VAL A 46 2.35 0.64 6.63
CA VAL A 46 1.61 1.80 7.17
C VAL A 46 2.52 2.52 8.15
N ASN A 47 2.80 3.79 7.88
CA ASN A 47 3.77 4.58 8.65
C ASN A 47 5.11 3.84 8.81
N LYS A 48 5.56 3.20 7.73
CA LYS A 48 6.80 2.42 7.64
C LYS A 48 6.79 1.12 8.44
N ILE A 49 5.62 0.68 8.90
CA ILE A 49 5.46 -0.60 9.60
C ILE A 49 4.85 -1.63 8.65
N SER A 50 5.52 -2.77 8.48
CA SER A 50 5.05 -3.84 7.61
C SER A 50 3.75 -4.44 8.10
N GLN A 51 2.81 -4.64 7.19
CA GLN A 51 1.51 -5.24 7.47
C GLN A 51 1.50 -6.72 7.13
N THR A 52 0.51 -7.45 7.63
CA THR A 52 0.37 -8.88 7.42
C THR A 52 -0.90 -9.19 6.63
N LYS A 53 -1.00 -10.42 6.12
CA LYS A 53 -2.16 -10.92 5.37
C LYS A 53 -2.57 -9.98 4.25
N VAL A 54 -1.57 -9.50 3.50
CA VAL A 54 -1.75 -8.51 2.45
C VAL A 54 -2.39 -9.16 1.23
N SER A 55 -3.42 -8.50 0.68
CA SER A 55 -4.03 -8.87 -0.58
C SER A 55 -4.33 -7.60 -1.36
N ILE A 56 -3.66 -7.42 -2.48
CA ILE A 56 -3.80 -6.24 -3.34
C ILE A 56 -4.29 -6.66 -4.71
N ASN A 57 -5.36 -6.02 -5.20
CA ASN A 57 -5.81 -6.16 -6.57
C ASN A 57 -6.09 -4.78 -7.18
N GLU A 58 -6.61 -4.75 -8.39
CA GLU A 58 -6.83 -3.48 -9.11
C GLU A 58 -7.83 -2.55 -8.43
N LYS A 59 -8.78 -3.10 -7.67
CA LYS A 59 -9.88 -2.35 -7.09
C LYS A 59 -9.74 -2.10 -5.60
N SER A 60 -9.01 -2.97 -4.90
CA SER A 60 -8.93 -2.88 -3.44
C SER A 60 -7.63 -3.42 -2.89
N MET A 61 -7.34 -3.04 -1.66
CA MET A 61 -6.26 -3.61 -0.86
C MET A 61 -6.81 -4.00 0.50
N ARG A 62 -6.36 -5.15 1.00
CA ARG A 62 -6.73 -5.62 2.34
C ARG A 62 -5.47 -6.02 3.06
N PHE A 63 -5.35 -5.62 4.32
CA PHE A 63 -4.18 -5.96 5.14
C PHE A 63 -4.53 -5.86 6.62
N TRP A 64 -3.68 -6.45 7.45
CA TRP A 64 -3.89 -6.57 8.89
C TRP A 64 -2.70 -6.02 9.64
N ASN A 65 -2.96 -5.40 10.80
CA ASN A 65 -1.95 -4.94 11.73
C ASN A 65 -2.45 -5.23 13.15
N ASP A 66 -1.75 -6.14 13.85
CA ASP A 66 -2.16 -6.60 15.17
C ASP A 66 -3.62 -7.06 15.19
N LYS A 67 -4.49 -6.27 15.82
CA LYS A 67 -5.91 -6.59 15.96
C LYS A 67 -6.81 -5.89 14.95
N TYR A 68 -6.25 -5.00 14.12
CA TYR A 68 -7.03 -4.22 13.16
C TYR A 68 -6.91 -4.81 11.76
N ALA A 69 -8.02 -4.75 11.04
CA ALA A 69 -8.07 -5.06 9.62
C ALA A 69 -8.35 -3.79 8.84
N TYR A 70 -7.70 -3.64 7.69
CA TYR A 70 -7.85 -2.49 6.83
C TYR A 70 -8.37 -2.92 5.47
N THR A 71 -9.36 -2.18 4.95
CA THR A 71 -9.85 -2.34 3.58
C THR A 71 -9.76 -1.01 2.87
N PHE A 72 -9.00 -0.97 1.80
CA PHE A 72 -8.74 0.23 1.01
C PHE A 72 -9.42 0.08 -0.34
N ASN A 73 -10.29 1.04 -0.69
CA ASN A 73 -10.94 1.07 -2.00
C ASN A 73 -10.12 1.96 -2.93
N ARG A 74 -9.48 1.36 -3.94
CA ARG A 74 -8.59 2.08 -4.86
C ARG A 74 -9.34 2.95 -5.85
N GLU A 75 -10.62 2.73 -6.04
CA GLU A 75 -11.42 3.53 -6.97
C GLU A 75 -11.79 4.90 -6.39
N ASN A 76 -12.12 4.96 -5.11
CA ASN A 76 -12.57 6.21 -4.48
C ASN A 76 -11.64 6.70 -3.35
N GLY A 77 -10.62 5.94 -2.99
CA GLY A 77 -9.67 6.33 -1.96
C GLY A 77 -10.16 6.15 -0.52
N ALA A 78 -11.30 5.52 -0.31
CA ALA A 78 -11.80 5.30 1.05
C ALA A 78 -11.11 4.12 1.71
N MET A 79 -10.64 4.29 2.94
CA MET A 79 -10.08 3.20 3.73
C MET A 79 -10.89 3.01 4.99
N MET A 80 -11.31 1.77 5.24
CA MET A 80 -12.07 1.41 6.43
C MET A 80 -11.19 0.59 7.37
N VAL A 81 -11.27 0.91 8.66
CA VAL A 81 -10.53 0.21 9.71
C VAL A 81 -11.52 -0.58 10.55
N TYR A 82 -11.24 -1.88 10.69
CA TYR A 82 -12.12 -2.79 11.43
C TYR A 82 -11.43 -3.31 12.69
N LEU A 83 -12.19 -3.42 13.76
CA LEU A 83 -11.81 -4.16 14.95
C LEU A 83 -12.81 -5.33 15.06
N GLY A 84 -12.36 -6.54 14.68
CA GLY A 84 -13.27 -7.65 14.50
C GLY A 84 -14.21 -7.39 13.31
N GLU A 85 -15.51 -7.37 13.56
CA GLU A 85 -16.51 -7.07 12.53
C GLU A 85 -16.99 -5.62 12.55
N GLU A 86 -16.49 -4.82 13.49
CA GLU A 86 -16.96 -3.46 13.71
C GLU A 86 -16.06 -2.44 13.02
N VAL A 87 -16.65 -1.49 12.33
CA VAL A 87 -15.91 -0.38 11.72
C VAL A 87 -15.58 0.64 12.81
N VAL A 88 -14.29 0.84 13.05
CA VAL A 88 -13.82 1.78 14.09
C VAL A 88 -13.20 3.05 13.51
N GLY A 89 -12.99 3.10 12.21
CA GLY A 89 -12.45 4.28 11.56
C GLY A 89 -12.67 4.29 10.06
N VAL A 90 -12.76 5.49 9.49
CA VAL A 90 -12.84 5.71 8.06
C VAL A 90 -11.86 6.82 7.71
N LEU A 91 -11.02 6.57 6.71
CA LEU A 91 -10.03 7.54 6.23
C LEU A 91 -10.24 7.81 4.75
N GLU A 92 -9.86 8.99 4.33
CA GLU A 92 -9.81 9.35 2.92
C GLU A 92 -8.36 9.39 2.47
N CYS A 93 -8.06 8.65 1.42
CA CYS A 93 -6.70 8.49 0.92
C CYS A 93 -6.56 9.10 -0.47
N SER A 94 -5.40 9.69 -0.73
CA SER A 94 -5.05 10.21 -2.04
C SER A 94 -3.74 9.59 -2.49
N PHE A 95 -3.65 9.29 -3.79
CA PHE A 95 -2.42 8.82 -4.38
C PHE A 95 -1.61 10.02 -4.85
N LYS A 96 -0.35 10.03 -4.49
CA LYS A 96 0.58 11.02 -4.99
C LYS A 96 1.14 10.51 -6.31
N LYS A 97 0.83 11.21 -7.35
CA LYS A 97 1.39 10.89 -8.67
C LYS A 97 2.71 11.60 -8.89
#